data_7a28faec3381bbe17be5b9cc15250294
#
_entry.id   7a28faec3381bbe17be5b9cc15250294
#
_cell.length_a   1.000
_cell.length_b   1.000
_cell.length_c   1.000
_cell.angle_alpha   90.00
_cell.angle_beta   90.00
_cell.angle_gamma   90.00
#
_symmetry.space_group_name_H-M   'P 1'
#
loop_
_entity.id
_entity.type
_entity.pdbx_description
1 polymer ?
#
loop_
_entity_poly.entity_id
_entity_poly.type
_entity_poly.pdbx_seq_one_letter_code
_entity_poly.pdbx_strand_id
1 'polypeptide(L)'
;MTNRVVYRGKAIKLEEKDIEFPNGGISRSFPVVTHENGVIVVPIIQSHNESKIVLIRQWRPAMRSYFLEVPGGGILNGESIEDAARREVLEEAGLVVDSLVHLGKVFPAPGWDVESQDHFIAFCRSEVYEQPQDDSAIMDRVNISIDEAIKMLESREISDLKTRCILYDALHFLKKI
;
A
#
# COMPACT_ATOMS: atom_id res chain seq x y z
N MET A 1 -32.95 11.07 -0.73
CA MET A 1 -31.76 10.28 -1.11
C MET A 1 -31.73 9.04 -0.25
N THR A 2 -31.68 7.87 -0.86
CA THR A 2 -31.70 6.58 -0.16
C THR A 2 -30.26 6.07 -0.02
N ASN A 3 -29.90 5.64 1.19
CA ASN A 3 -28.65 4.91 1.44
C ASN A 3 -29.03 3.52 1.91
N ARG A 4 -28.60 2.49 1.21
CA ARG A 4 -28.87 1.09 1.57
C ARG A 4 -27.55 0.36 1.75
N VAL A 5 -27.30 -0.19 2.93
CA VAL A 5 -26.16 -1.10 3.14
C VAL A 5 -26.48 -2.44 2.48
N VAL A 6 -25.68 -2.84 1.50
CA VAL A 6 -25.79 -4.11 0.77
C VAL A 6 -24.96 -5.19 1.43
N TYR A 7 -23.78 -4.81 1.92
CA TYR A 7 -22.87 -5.72 2.60
C TYR A 7 -22.07 -4.96 3.67
N ARG A 8 -21.83 -5.62 4.80
CA ARG A 8 -20.95 -5.14 5.87
C ARG A 8 -20.09 -6.29 6.35
N GLY A 9 -18.82 -6.27 5.98
CA GLY A 9 -17.78 -7.18 6.46
C GLY A 9 -16.89 -6.53 7.51
N LYS A 10 -15.80 -7.23 7.87
CA LYS A 10 -14.80 -6.72 8.81
C LYS A 10 -13.99 -5.57 8.19
N ALA A 11 -13.56 -5.73 6.94
CA ALA A 11 -12.67 -4.78 6.25
C ALA A 11 -13.41 -3.80 5.34
N ILE A 12 -14.54 -4.20 4.75
CA ILE A 12 -15.27 -3.37 3.77
C ILE A 12 -16.75 -3.26 4.10
N LYS A 13 -17.33 -2.14 3.66
CA LYS A 13 -18.78 -1.91 3.61
C LYS A 13 -19.17 -1.53 2.18
N LEU A 14 -20.19 -2.18 1.60
CA LEU A 14 -20.78 -1.80 0.33
C LEU A 14 -22.14 -1.16 0.56
N GLU A 15 -22.34 0.02 0.03
CA GLU A 15 -23.59 0.77 0.09
C GLU A 15 -24.07 1.12 -1.32
N GLU A 16 -25.37 1.13 -1.51
CA GLU A 16 -26.01 1.81 -2.64
C GLU A 16 -26.47 3.18 -2.16
N LYS A 17 -26.06 4.23 -2.87
CA LYS A 17 -26.39 5.63 -2.57
C LYS A 17 -26.99 6.33 -3.77
N ASP A 18 -27.98 7.19 -3.50
CA ASP A 18 -28.39 8.17 -4.51
C ASP A 18 -27.34 9.30 -4.50
N ILE A 19 -26.70 9.53 -5.65
CA ILE A 19 -25.66 10.54 -5.83
C ILE A 19 -26.19 11.64 -6.75
N GLU A 20 -26.12 12.89 -6.30
CA GLU A 20 -26.35 14.06 -7.11
C GLU A 20 -25.01 14.52 -7.70
N PHE A 21 -24.95 14.65 -9.02
CA PHE A 21 -23.78 15.15 -9.72
C PHE A 21 -23.77 16.69 -9.78
N PRO A 22 -22.58 17.31 -9.92
CA PRO A 22 -22.47 18.78 -9.99
C PRO A 22 -23.31 19.45 -11.11
N ASN A 23 -23.66 18.70 -12.15
CA ASN A 23 -24.52 19.17 -13.24
C ASN A 23 -26.02 18.99 -12.97
N GLY A 24 -26.42 18.61 -11.75
CA GLY A 24 -27.80 18.38 -11.34
C GLY A 24 -28.37 17.04 -11.75
N GLY A 25 -27.58 16.16 -12.39
CA GLY A 25 -27.98 14.78 -12.67
C GLY A 25 -28.01 13.93 -11.40
N ILE A 26 -28.92 12.98 -11.30
CA ILE A 26 -29.01 12.04 -10.19
C ILE A 26 -28.73 10.64 -10.69
N SER A 27 -27.74 9.96 -10.09
CA SER A 27 -27.57 8.51 -10.22
C SER A 27 -28.22 7.84 -9.01
N ARG A 28 -29.12 6.90 -9.30
CA ARG A 28 -29.75 6.09 -8.25
C ARG A 28 -28.98 4.80 -8.04
N SER A 29 -28.95 4.35 -6.78
CA SER A 29 -28.27 3.11 -6.38
C SER A 29 -26.82 3.03 -6.86
N PHE A 30 -26.07 4.14 -6.74
CA PHE A 30 -24.66 4.16 -7.05
C PHE A 30 -23.89 3.33 -6.02
N PRO A 31 -23.06 2.34 -6.45
CA PRO A 31 -22.30 1.53 -5.52
C PRO A 31 -21.13 2.33 -4.93
N VAL A 32 -21.04 2.35 -3.61
CA VAL A 32 -19.93 2.96 -2.88
C VAL A 32 -19.36 1.93 -1.92
N VAL A 33 -18.08 1.64 -2.09
CA VAL A 33 -17.30 0.86 -1.14
C VAL A 33 -16.67 1.81 -0.13
N THR A 34 -16.76 1.44 1.15
CA THR A 34 -16.03 2.10 2.22
C THR A 34 -14.99 1.15 2.78
N HIS A 35 -13.77 1.58 2.77
CA HIS A 35 -12.59 0.92 3.29
C HIS A 35 -11.94 1.78 4.37
N GLU A 36 -11.16 1.19 5.24
CA GLU A 36 -10.25 1.95 6.10
C GLU A 36 -9.14 2.56 5.23
N ASN A 37 -8.74 3.80 5.56
CA ASN A 37 -7.59 4.42 4.92
C ASN A 37 -6.32 3.66 5.31
N GLY A 38 -5.33 3.67 4.45
CA GLY A 38 -4.12 2.89 4.65
C GLY A 38 -2.83 3.68 4.38
N VAL A 39 -1.74 3.01 4.65
CA VAL A 39 -0.39 3.44 4.31
C VAL A 39 0.26 2.40 3.40
N ILE A 40 1.07 2.86 2.46
CA ILE A 40 1.90 2.02 1.59
C ILE A 40 3.32 2.55 1.69
N VAL A 41 4.28 1.66 1.90
CA VAL A 41 5.64 2.07 2.27
C VAL A 41 6.68 1.36 1.41
N VAL A 42 7.65 2.10 0.86
CA VAL A 42 8.85 1.55 0.23
C VAL A 42 9.98 1.51 1.25
N PRO A 43 10.29 0.36 1.86
CA PRO A 43 11.43 0.23 2.74
C PRO A 43 12.73 0.20 1.95
N ILE A 44 13.69 1.02 2.37
CA ILE A 44 15.03 1.09 1.79
C ILE A 44 16.05 0.81 2.88
N ILE A 45 16.79 -0.28 2.73
CA ILE A 45 17.96 -0.57 3.56
C ILE A 45 19.14 0.19 2.96
N GLN A 46 19.68 1.14 3.72
CA GLN A 46 20.88 1.89 3.32
C GLN A 46 22.14 1.12 3.71
N SER A 47 23.05 0.96 2.75
CA SER A 47 24.37 0.38 2.95
C SER A 47 25.43 1.29 2.33
N HIS A 48 26.65 1.21 2.81
CA HIS A 48 27.79 1.96 2.27
C HIS A 48 28.05 1.69 0.78
N ASN A 49 27.70 0.48 0.30
CA ASN A 49 27.99 0.04 -1.06
C ASN A 49 26.76 0.09 -1.98
N GLU A 50 25.58 -0.19 -1.47
CA GLU A 50 24.35 -0.28 -2.28
C GLU A 50 23.11 -0.19 -1.40
N SER A 51 22.14 0.65 -1.79
CA SER A 51 20.82 0.67 -1.15
C SER A 51 19.92 -0.38 -1.78
N LYS A 52 19.15 -1.09 -0.94
CA LYS A 52 18.21 -2.12 -1.38
C LYS A 52 16.79 -1.74 -1.02
N ILE A 53 15.89 -1.92 -1.98
CA ILE A 53 14.44 -1.86 -1.76
C ILE A 53 13.99 -3.23 -1.24
N VAL A 54 13.08 -3.22 -0.27
CA VAL A 54 12.51 -4.45 0.29
C VAL A 54 11.08 -4.62 -0.17
N LEU A 55 10.81 -5.72 -0.83
CA LEU A 55 9.47 -6.18 -1.21
C LEU A 55 9.08 -7.37 -0.35
N ILE A 56 7.79 -7.63 -0.29
CA ILE A 56 7.19 -8.83 0.31
C ILE A 56 6.51 -9.66 -0.76
N ARG A 57 6.51 -10.98 -0.59
CA ARG A 57 5.73 -11.90 -1.43
C ARG A 57 4.48 -12.30 -0.69
N GLN A 58 3.35 -11.75 -1.10
CA GLN A 58 2.08 -11.91 -0.41
C GLN A 58 1.08 -12.72 -1.23
N TRP A 59 0.39 -13.68 -0.58
CA TRP A 59 -0.72 -14.41 -1.17
C TRP A 59 -1.98 -13.57 -1.18
N ARG A 60 -2.56 -13.37 -2.36
CA ARG A 60 -3.82 -12.66 -2.53
C ARG A 60 -4.96 -13.63 -2.84
N PRO A 61 -5.82 -13.98 -1.86
CA PRO A 61 -6.85 -15.01 -2.01
C PRO A 61 -7.80 -14.76 -3.17
N ALA A 62 -8.19 -13.51 -3.42
CA ALA A 62 -9.09 -13.15 -4.52
C ALA A 62 -8.49 -13.51 -5.89
N MET A 63 -7.18 -13.37 -6.05
CA MET A 63 -6.44 -13.66 -7.28
C MET A 63 -5.90 -15.10 -7.32
N ARG A 64 -5.91 -15.80 -6.16
CA ARG A 64 -5.30 -17.13 -5.97
C ARG A 64 -3.86 -17.20 -6.48
N SER A 65 -3.08 -16.16 -6.17
CA SER A 65 -1.71 -15.99 -6.64
C SER A 65 -0.87 -15.18 -5.65
N TYR A 66 0.44 -15.34 -5.75
CA TYR A 66 1.40 -14.50 -5.05
C TYR A 66 1.72 -13.27 -5.86
N PHE A 67 1.85 -12.14 -5.17
CA PHE A 67 2.28 -10.87 -5.72
C PHE A 67 3.54 -10.40 -5.00
N LEU A 68 4.40 -9.70 -5.73
CA LEU A 68 5.46 -8.89 -5.13
C LEU A 68 4.88 -7.51 -4.84
N GLU A 69 4.86 -7.16 -3.58
CA GLU A 69 4.27 -5.92 -3.09
C GLU A 69 5.24 -5.20 -2.15
N VAL A 70 5.05 -3.92 -1.95
CA VAL A 70 5.65 -3.21 -0.82
C VAL A 70 4.77 -3.39 0.41
N PRO A 71 5.32 -3.33 1.64
CA PRO A 71 4.55 -3.34 2.87
C PRO A 71 3.48 -2.26 2.92
N GLY A 72 2.35 -2.58 3.56
CA GLY A 72 1.29 -1.60 3.79
C GLY A 72 0.01 -2.20 4.29
N GLY A 73 -0.76 -1.40 5.01
CA GLY A 73 -2.02 -1.82 5.61
C GLY A 73 -2.83 -0.67 6.17
N GLY A 74 -3.88 -1.01 6.92
CA GLY A 74 -4.84 -0.06 7.46
C GLY A 74 -4.27 0.78 8.62
N ILE A 75 -4.75 2.01 8.72
CA ILE A 75 -4.45 2.89 9.85
C ILE A 75 -5.38 2.53 11.00
N LEU A 76 -4.83 2.20 12.15
CA LEU A 76 -5.61 1.85 13.34
C LEU A 76 -6.26 3.09 13.97
N ASN A 77 -7.34 2.85 14.74
CA ASN A 77 -8.05 3.96 15.37
C ASN A 77 -7.15 4.73 16.36
N GLY A 78 -6.94 6.02 16.08
CA GLY A 78 -6.09 6.91 16.89
C GLY A 78 -4.60 6.84 16.54
N GLU A 79 -4.21 6.04 15.54
CA GLU A 79 -2.84 5.94 15.05
C GLU A 79 -2.52 7.08 14.06
N SER A 80 -1.32 7.63 14.10
CA SER A 80 -0.84 8.54 13.07
C SER A 80 -0.44 7.77 11.80
N ILE A 81 -0.43 8.44 10.65
CA ILE A 81 0.00 7.81 9.38
C ILE A 81 1.47 7.37 9.44
N GLU A 82 2.30 8.12 10.18
CA GLU A 82 3.72 7.78 10.39
C GLU A 82 3.90 6.57 11.28
N ASP A 83 3.09 6.43 12.34
CA ASP A 83 3.14 5.26 13.23
C ASP A 83 2.63 4.02 12.50
N ALA A 84 1.55 4.15 11.72
CA ALA A 84 1.05 3.08 10.85
C ALA A 84 2.14 2.62 9.87
N ALA A 85 2.83 3.55 9.19
CA ALA A 85 3.91 3.22 8.27
C ALA A 85 5.06 2.47 8.95
N ARG A 86 5.44 2.87 10.17
CA ARG A 86 6.48 2.17 10.95
C ARG A 86 6.04 0.78 11.39
N ARG A 87 4.80 0.65 11.86
CA ARG A 87 4.22 -0.62 12.29
C ARG A 87 4.16 -1.61 11.13
N GLU A 88 3.61 -1.21 9.99
CA GLU A 88 3.47 -2.08 8.81
C GLU A 88 4.85 -2.56 8.29
N VAL A 89 5.86 -1.69 8.24
CA VAL A 89 7.21 -2.07 7.84
C VAL A 89 7.83 -3.07 8.84
N LEU A 90 7.59 -2.89 10.14
CA LEU A 90 8.06 -3.83 11.14
C LEU A 90 7.31 -5.17 11.05
N GLU A 91 5.98 -5.13 10.95
CA GLU A 91 5.12 -6.31 10.91
C GLU A 91 5.33 -7.14 9.65
N GLU A 92 5.40 -6.52 8.47
CA GLU A 92 5.45 -7.24 7.21
C GLU A 92 6.87 -7.47 6.67
N ALA A 93 7.81 -6.54 6.95
CA ALA A 93 9.18 -6.66 6.47
C ALA A 93 10.20 -6.95 7.57
N GLY A 94 9.83 -6.91 8.86
CA GLY A 94 10.74 -7.14 9.98
C GLY A 94 11.85 -6.08 10.10
N LEU A 95 11.59 -4.85 9.65
CA LEU A 95 12.58 -3.78 9.61
C LEU A 95 12.24 -2.65 10.57
N VAL A 96 13.27 -2.08 11.18
CA VAL A 96 13.15 -0.87 12.01
C VAL A 96 13.38 0.36 11.13
N VAL A 97 12.42 1.27 11.17
CA VAL A 97 12.45 2.52 10.41
C VAL A 97 13.18 3.62 11.17
N ASP A 98 14.26 4.14 10.61
CA ASP A 98 14.98 5.30 11.15
C ASP A 98 14.30 6.62 10.78
N SER A 99 13.94 6.78 9.50
CA SER A 99 13.27 7.99 9.01
C SER A 99 12.24 7.67 7.93
N LEU A 100 11.24 8.55 7.82
CA LEU A 100 10.17 8.49 6.83
C LEU A 100 10.18 9.73 5.95
N VAL A 101 9.84 9.53 4.69
CA VAL A 101 9.51 10.61 3.75
C VAL A 101 8.11 10.36 3.24
N HIS A 102 7.18 11.29 3.51
CA HIS A 102 5.83 11.24 2.98
C HIS A 102 5.83 11.72 1.52
N LEU A 103 5.38 10.88 0.59
CA LEU A 103 5.33 11.17 -0.84
C LEU A 103 3.99 11.77 -1.27
N GLY A 104 2.96 11.63 -0.46
CA GLY A 104 1.63 12.14 -0.73
C GLY A 104 0.52 11.12 -0.50
N LYS A 105 -0.71 11.55 -0.79
CA LYS A 105 -1.93 10.75 -0.66
C LYS A 105 -2.48 10.41 -2.04
N VAL A 106 -2.87 9.17 -2.23
CA VAL A 106 -3.48 8.65 -3.46
C VAL A 106 -4.82 7.98 -3.18
N PHE A 107 -5.64 7.83 -4.22
CA PHE A 107 -6.94 7.16 -4.17
C PHE A 107 -6.93 5.99 -5.17
N PRO A 108 -6.90 4.73 -4.71
CA PRO A 108 -6.76 3.56 -5.60
C PRO A 108 -7.90 3.40 -6.60
N ALA A 109 -9.15 3.65 -6.16
CA ALA A 109 -10.33 3.40 -6.98
C ALA A 109 -11.44 4.47 -6.78
N PRO A 110 -11.17 5.78 -7.00
CA PRO A 110 -12.08 6.88 -6.62
C PRO A 110 -13.42 6.87 -7.38
N GLY A 111 -13.56 6.01 -8.38
CA GLY A 111 -14.82 5.85 -9.10
C GLY A 111 -15.93 5.18 -8.29
N TRP A 112 -15.59 4.41 -7.25
CA TRP A 112 -16.57 3.68 -6.45
C TRP A 112 -16.09 3.36 -5.02
N ASP A 113 -14.82 3.63 -4.69
CA ASP A 113 -14.23 3.42 -3.37
C ASP A 113 -13.79 4.76 -2.77
N VAL A 114 -13.97 4.89 -1.46
CA VAL A 114 -13.54 6.09 -0.71
C VAL A 114 -12.19 5.90 -0.02
N GLU A 115 -11.54 4.75 -0.21
CA GLU A 115 -10.20 4.48 0.33
C GLU A 115 -9.19 5.54 -0.12
N SER A 116 -8.38 5.99 0.80
CA SER A 116 -7.15 6.74 0.51
C SER A 116 -5.94 6.03 1.09
N GLN A 117 -4.79 6.18 0.44
CA GLN A 117 -3.52 5.61 0.86
C GLN A 117 -2.47 6.71 0.94
N ASP A 118 -1.78 6.80 2.08
CA ASP A 118 -0.64 7.68 2.24
C ASP A 118 0.64 6.91 1.89
N HIS A 119 1.43 7.43 0.95
CA HIS A 119 2.64 6.80 0.43
C HIS A 119 3.89 7.30 1.16
N PHE A 120 4.77 6.38 1.55
CA PHE A 120 6.00 6.69 2.25
C PHE A 120 7.22 5.99 1.67
N ILE A 121 8.39 6.65 1.74
CA ILE A 121 9.68 5.97 1.74
C ILE A 121 10.09 5.79 3.20
N ALA A 122 10.53 4.60 3.57
CA ALA A 122 11.12 4.32 4.88
C ALA A 122 12.60 3.97 4.72
N PHE A 123 13.48 4.78 5.31
CA PHE A 123 14.88 4.42 5.44
C PHE A 123 15.06 3.56 6.69
N CYS A 124 15.58 2.35 6.48
CA CYS A 124 15.62 1.31 7.49
C CYS A 124 17.04 0.88 7.80
N ARG A 125 17.24 0.39 9.05
CA ARG A 125 18.46 -0.34 9.44
C ARG A 125 18.48 -1.71 8.78
N SER A 126 19.67 -2.24 8.62
CA SER A 126 19.89 -3.60 8.10
C SER A 126 19.53 -4.70 9.11
N GLU A 127 19.27 -4.35 10.37
CA GLU A 127 18.90 -5.30 11.42
C GLU A 127 17.47 -5.80 11.17
N VAL A 128 17.36 -7.10 11.07
CA VAL A 128 16.11 -7.81 10.82
C VAL A 128 15.63 -8.41 12.13
N TYR A 129 14.44 -8.06 12.54
CA TYR A 129 13.74 -8.80 13.59
C TYR A 129 13.08 -10.03 12.98
N GLU A 130 13.04 -11.14 13.72
CA GLU A 130 12.28 -12.31 13.31
C GLU A 130 10.85 -11.91 12.99
N GLN A 131 10.32 -12.44 11.88
CA GLN A 131 9.03 -12.02 11.35
C GLN A 131 7.95 -11.93 12.42
N PRO A 132 7.20 -10.85 12.48
CA PRO A 132 6.00 -10.77 13.28
C PRO A 132 4.98 -11.80 12.78
N GLN A 133 4.35 -12.48 13.72
CA GLN A 133 3.59 -13.71 13.51
C GLN A 133 2.16 -13.51 12.97
N ASP A 134 1.77 -12.33 12.47
CA ASP A 134 0.34 -12.02 12.34
C ASP A 134 -0.22 -12.05 10.90
N ASP A 135 0.60 -12.11 9.85
CA ASP A 135 0.08 -12.30 8.49
C ASP A 135 0.60 -13.58 7.84
N SER A 136 -0.16 -14.67 8.01
CA SER A 136 0.09 -15.96 7.34
C SER A 136 0.04 -15.88 5.81
N ALA A 137 -0.34 -14.73 5.24
CA ALA A 137 -0.38 -14.49 3.80
C ALA A 137 0.99 -14.05 3.24
N ILE A 138 1.91 -13.55 4.08
CA ILE A 138 3.27 -13.19 3.65
C ILE A 138 4.15 -14.44 3.67
N MET A 139 4.73 -14.75 2.52
CA MET A 139 5.57 -15.92 2.34
C MET A 139 7.05 -15.62 2.65
N ASP A 140 7.57 -14.58 2.04
CA ASP A 140 8.97 -14.19 2.16
C ASP A 140 9.19 -12.71 1.83
N ARG A 141 10.37 -12.25 2.19
CA ARG A 141 10.87 -10.92 1.90
C ARG A 141 11.90 -11.00 0.78
N VAL A 142 11.81 -10.08 -0.18
CA VAL A 142 12.69 -10.01 -1.34
C VAL A 142 13.45 -8.68 -1.32
N ASN A 143 14.77 -8.74 -1.21
CA ASN A 143 15.63 -7.57 -1.28
C ASN A 143 16.13 -7.40 -2.71
N ILE A 144 15.84 -6.27 -3.33
CA ILE A 144 16.24 -5.93 -4.69
C ILE A 144 17.08 -4.66 -4.72
N SER A 145 17.99 -4.54 -5.67
CA SER A 145 18.67 -3.28 -5.93
C SER A 145 17.72 -2.27 -6.59
N ILE A 146 18.12 -1.01 -6.59
CA ILE A 146 17.37 0.04 -7.29
C ILE A 146 17.28 -0.27 -8.79
N ASP A 147 18.38 -0.74 -9.40
CA ASP A 147 18.40 -1.09 -10.82
C ASP A 147 17.51 -2.30 -11.15
N GLU A 148 17.43 -3.28 -10.25
CA GLU A 148 16.48 -4.40 -10.39
C GLU A 148 15.04 -3.90 -10.30
N ALA A 149 14.72 -2.99 -9.36
CA ALA A 149 13.38 -2.42 -9.25
C ALA A 149 12.97 -1.70 -10.55
N ILE A 150 13.88 -0.93 -11.17
CA ILE A 150 13.64 -0.27 -12.47
C ILE A 150 13.33 -1.32 -13.55
N LYS A 151 14.17 -2.36 -13.67
CA LYS A 151 13.95 -3.45 -14.65
C LYS A 151 12.63 -4.18 -14.44
N MET A 152 12.27 -4.47 -13.20
CA MET A 152 11.01 -5.13 -12.86
C MET A 152 9.79 -4.26 -13.19
N LEU A 153 9.89 -2.94 -13.06
CA LEU A 153 8.85 -2.00 -13.49
C LEU A 153 8.71 -1.97 -15.03
N GLU A 154 9.84 -1.89 -15.74
CA GLU A 154 9.90 -1.87 -17.21
C GLU A 154 9.38 -3.18 -17.83
N SER A 155 9.79 -4.32 -17.27
CA SER A 155 9.35 -5.65 -17.71
C SER A 155 7.91 -6.00 -17.31
N ARG A 156 7.27 -5.16 -16.46
CA ARG A 156 5.94 -5.38 -15.90
C ARG A 156 5.82 -6.62 -14.99
N GLU A 157 6.92 -7.07 -14.44
CA GLU A 157 6.95 -8.17 -13.48
C GLU A 157 6.19 -7.80 -12.19
N ILE A 158 6.31 -6.56 -11.72
CA ILE A 158 5.49 -6.02 -10.65
C ILE A 158 4.12 -5.67 -11.22
N SER A 159 3.10 -6.47 -10.90
CA SER A 159 1.74 -6.33 -11.42
C SER A 159 0.76 -5.66 -10.45
N ASP A 160 1.09 -5.57 -9.15
CA ASP A 160 0.28 -4.83 -8.19
C ASP A 160 0.34 -3.33 -8.46
N LEU A 161 -0.83 -2.70 -8.61
CA LEU A 161 -0.93 -1.28 -8.98
C LEU A 161 -0.34 -0.36 -7.89
N LYS A 162 -0.61 -0.65 -6.63
CA LYS A 162 -0.15 0.15 -5.49
C LYS A 162 1.37 0.16 -5.45
N THR A 163 1.96 -1.02 -5.51
CA THR A 163 3.42 -1.21 -5.53
C THR A 163 4.06 -0.53 -6.74
N ARG A 164 3.46 -0.66 -7.94
CA ARG A 164 3.98 0.04 -9.12
C ARG A 164 3.97 1.55 -8.93
N CYS A 165 2.85 2.10 -8.48
CA CYS A 165 2.68 3.54 -8.31
C CYS A 165 3.72 4.11 -7.33
N ILE A 166 3.81 3.54 -6.14
CA ILE A 166 4.72 4.05 -5.11
C ILE A 166 6.20 3.83 -5.47
N LEU A 167 6.54 2.77 -6.20
CA LEU A 167 7.92 2.58 -6.67
C LEU A 167 8.33 3.65 -7.69
N TYR A 168 7.44 4.04 -8.61
CA TYR A 168 7.70 5.17 -9.51
C TYR A 168 7.90 6.47 -8.73
N ASP A 169 7.03 6.77 -7.76
CA ASP A 169 7.16 7.96 -6.92
C ASP A 169 8.48 7.97 -6.13
N ALA A 170 8.82 6.83 -5.52
CA ALA A 170 10.05 6.67 -4.75
C ALA A 170 11.31 6.82 -5.63
N LEU A 171 11.34 6.17 -6.79
CA LEU A 171 12.47 6.28 -7.73
C LEU A 171 12.63 7.70 -8.26
N HIS A 172 11.52 8.38 -8.56
CA HIS A 172 11.52 9.79 -8.95
C HIS A 172 12.07 10.67 -7.82
N PHE A 173 11.59 10.49 -6.59
CA PHE A 173 12.11 11.22 -5.42
C PHE A 173 13.63 11.01 -5.27
N LEU A 174 14.11 9.78 -5.44
CA LEU A 174 15.53 9.42 -5.37
C LEU A 174 16.33 9.88 -6.61
N LYS A 175 15.70 10.50 -7.59
CA LYS A 175 16.31 10.96 -8.87
C LYS A 175 16.97 9.81 -9.65
N LYS A 176 16.28 8.67 -9.74
CA LYS A 176 16.74 7.46 -10.43
C LYS A 176 16.06 7.25 -11.79
N ILE A 177 14.90 7.88 -11.98
CA ILE A 177 14.16 7.95 -13.25
C ILE A 177 13.64 9.36 -13.50
#